data_7ff5cbab6c5759808ff9b26440c8aa77
#
_entry.id   7ff5cbab6c5759808ff9b26440c8aa77
#
_cell.length_a   1.000
_cell.length_b   1.000
_cell.length_c   1.000
_cell.angle_alpha   90.00
_cell.angle_beta   90.00
_cell.angle_gamma   90.00
#
_symmetry.space_group_name_H-M   'P 1'
#
loop_
_entity.id
_entity.type
_entity.pdbx_description
1 polymer ?
#
loop_
_entity_poly.entity_id
_entity_poly.type
_entity_poly.pdbx_seq_one_letter_code
_entity_poly.pdbx_strand_id
1 'polypeptide(L)'
;MKIVVALGGNALLKRGEPMTAQNQAANIRVAAEQLAKIKPNNELVISHGNGPQVGLLALQHAAYYAQDAKIEPYPLDILVSQTVGMIGYMLQNELTNLIPEHPTQTLVTQVIVDKHDPAFTKPSKPIGQVYSQAEAEKLAAEKGWTVMADGQYFRRAVPSPKPVGVTGIEAVKALLAQDQ
;
A
#
# COMPACT_ATOMS: atom_id res chain seq x y z
N MET A 1 -1.79 14.37 22.93
CA MET A 1 -1.77 12.88 23.09
C MET A 1 -1.12 12.26 21.85
N LYS A 2 -0.71 10.96 21.91
CA LYS A 2 -0.24 10.23 20.72
C LYS A 2 -1.43 9.61 20.00
N ILE A 3 -1.59 9.93 18.71
CA ILE A 3 -2.70 9.45 17.87
C ILE A 3 -2.11 8.73 16.67
N VAL A 4 -2.56 7.49 16.44
CA VAL A 4 -2.23 6.74 15.22
C VAL A 4 -3.47 6.72 14.32
N VAL A 5 -3.32 7.22 13.10
CA VAL A 5 -4.38 7.20 12.08
C VAL A 5 -4.00 6.24 10.96
N ALA A 6 -4.85 5.26 10.71
CA ALA A 6 -4.68 4.33 9.59
C ALA A 6 -5.58 4.74 8.42
N LEU A 7 -4.98 5.12 7.30
CA LEU A 7 -5.68 5.46 6.06
C LEU A 7 -5.87 4.19 5.23
N GLY A 8 -7.12 3.75 5.09
CA GLY A 8 -7.47 2.63 4.22
C GLY A 8 -7.46 3.02 2.73
N GLY A 9 -7.58 2.02 1.85
CA GLY A 9 -7.54 2.24 0.40
C GLY A 9 -8.57 3.27 -0.11
N ASN A 10 -9.76 3.32 0.49
CA ASN A 10 -10.80 4.28 0.11
C ASN A 10 -10.47 5.74 0.47
N ALA A 11 -9.56 5.98 1.42
CA ALA A 11 -9.08 7.33 1.71
C ALA A 11 -8.11 7.84 0.63
N LEU A 12 -7.50 6.93 -0.13
CA LEU A 12 -6.52 7.24 -1.16
C LEU A 12 -7.11 7.17 -2.57
N LEU A 13 -8.09 6.30 -2.77
CA LEU A 13 -8.81 6.14 -4.03
C LEU A 13 -10.20 5.58 -3.72
N LYS A 14 -11.25 6.31 -4.07
CA LYS A 14 -12.63 5.85 -3.87
C LYS A 14 -12.97 4.74 -4.86
N ARG A 15 -13.89 3.88 -4.44
CA ARG A 15 -14.34 2.77 -5.29
C ARG A 15 -14.98 3.30 -6.58
N GLY A 16 -14.50 2.82 -7.73
CA GLY A 16 -14.98 3.22 -9.06
C GLY A 16 -14.32 4.48 -9.63
N GLU A 17 -13.49 5.18 -8.89
CA GLU A 17 -12.71 6.30 -9.44
C GLU A 17 -11.57 5.79 -10.34
N PRO A 18 -11.31 6.44 -11.49
CA PRO A 18 -10.12 6.18 -12.27
C PRO A 18 -8.85 6.44 -11.44
N MET A 19 -7.87 5.54 -11.56
CA MET A 19 -6.61 5.64 -10.83
C MET A 19 -5.65 6.60 -11.52
N THR A 20 -6.00 7.88 -11.53
CA THR A 20 -5.16 8.96 -12.04
C THR A 20 -4.39 9.65 -10.91
N ALA A 21 -3.29 10.30 -11.23
CA ALA A 21 -2.55 11.10 -10.24
C ALA A 21 -3.43 12.20 -9.64
N GLN A 22 -4.30 12.82 -10.46
CA GLN A 22 -5.21 13.87 -10.03
C GLN A 22 -6.22 13.38 -9.00
N ASN A 23 -6.86 12.24 -9.23
CA ASN A 23 -7.84 11.67 -8.29
C ASN A 23 -7.18 11.28 -6.97
N GLN A 24 -6.00 10.67 -7.04
CA GLN A 24 -5.24 10.32 -5.84
C GLN A 24 -4.83 11.57 -5.05
N ALA A 25 -4.30 12.60 -5.72
CA ALA A 25 -3.95 13.86 -5.08
C ALA A 25 -5.17 14.53 -4.41
N ALA A 26 -6.32 14.58 -5.09
CA ALA A 26 -7.54 15.14 -4.54
C ALA A 26 -8.02 14.39 -3.28
N ASN A 27 -8.00 13.05 -3.31
CA ASN A 27 -8.40 12.25 -2.15
C ASN A 27 -7.41 12.39 -0.98
N ILE A 28 -6.10 12.41 -1.26
CA ILE A 28 -5.05 12.62 -0.27
C ILE A 28 -5.19 13.99 0.37
N ARG A 29 -5.49 15.04 -0.40
CA ARG A 29 -5.74 16.37 0.12
C ARG A 29 -6.90 16.39 1.12
N VAL A 30 -8.03 15.76 0.79
CA VAL A 30 -9.17 15.64 1.70
C VAL A 30 -8.76 14.95 3.01
N ALA A 31 -7.98 13.87 2.91
CA ALA A 31 -7.46 13.18 4.10
C ALA A 31 -6.51 14.08 4.91
N ALA A 32 -5.58 14.76 4.25
CA ALA A 32 -4.63 15.68 4.88
C ALA A 32 -5.31 16.86 5.59
N GLU A 33 -6.38 17.42 5.01
CA GLU A 33 -7.19 18.47 5.65
C GLU A 33 -7.84 18.01 6.97
N GLN A 34 -8.23 16.74 7.09
CA GLN A 34 -8.75 16.19 8.34
C GLN A 34 -7.63 15.90 9.34
N LEU A 35 -6.49 15.38 8.86
CA LEU A 35 -5.32 15.13 9.68
C LEU A 35 -4.75 16.43 10.26
N ALA A 36 -4.71 17.50 9.48
CA ALA A 36 -4.28 18.83 9.93
C ALA A 36 -5.14 19.36 11.09
N LYS A 37 -6.44 19.05 11.14
CA LYS A 37 -7.31 19.42 12.27
C LYS A 37 -7.02 18.62 13.55
N ILE A 38 -6.48 17.41 13.41
CA ILE A 38 -6.17 16.54 14.55
C ILE A 38 -4.78 16.89 15.15
N LYS A 39 -3.85 17.36 14.31
CA LYS A 39 -2.45 17.60 14.71
C LYS A 39 -2.30 18.59 15.88
N PRO A 40 -3.04 19.73 15.98
CA PRO A 40 -2.87 20.66 17.08
C PRO A 40 -2.97 19.96 18.45
N ASN A 41 -1.93 20.15 19.29
CA ASN A 41 -1.79 19.53 20.63
C ASN A 41 -1.70 17.98 20.63
N ASN A 42 -1.42 17.35 19.48
CA ASN A 42 -1.26 15.92 19.37
C ASN A 42 0.02 15.53 18.60
N GLU A 43 0.64 14.43 19.00
CA GLU A 43 1.62 13.73 18.18
C GLU A 43 0.85 12.81 17.22
N LEU A 44 1.11 12.93 15.92
CA LEU A 44 0.37 12.21 14.90
C LEU A 44 1.26 11.22 14.15
N VAL A 45 0.90 9.96 14.17
CA VAL A 45 1.48 8.90 13.34
C VAL A 45 0.44 8.47 12.31
N ILE A 46 0.82 8.52 11.03
CA ILE A 46 -0.05 8.13 9.93
C ILE A 46 0.49 6.84 9.32
N SER A 47 -0.36 5.82 9.25
CA SER A 47 -0.11 4.63 8.46
C SER A 47 -1.12 4.53 7.32
N HIS A 48 -0.77 3.87 6.23
CA HIS A 48 -1.67 3.77 5.08
C HIS A 48 -1.59 2.42 4.39
N GLY A 49 -2.68 2.04 3.73
CA GLY A 49 -2.70 0.95 2.77
C GLY A 49 -2.26 1.41 1.37
N ASN A 50 -2.11 0.47 0.44
CA ASN A 50 -1.65 0.72 -0.92
C ASN A 50 -2.24 -0.24 -1.96
N GLY A 51 -3.29 -0.97 -1.63
CA GLY A 51 -3.81 -2.05 -2.47
C GLY A 51 -4.07 -1.64 -3.93
N PRO A 52 -4.83 -0.57 -4.21
CA PRO A 52 -5.05 -0.12 -5.58
C PRO A 52 -3.75 0.27 -6.30
N GLN A 53 -2.87 0.98 -5.62
CA GLN A 53 -1.62 1.53 -6.19
C GLN A 53 -0.63 0.41 -6.57
N VAL A 54 -0.41 -0.56 -5.69
CA VAL A 54 0.47 -1.70 -6.00
C VAL A 54 -0.14 -2.57 -7.11
N GLY A 55 -1.46 -2.67 -7.18
CA GLY A 55 -2.15 -3.36 -8.27
C GLY A 55 -1.88 -2.70 -9.63
N LEU A 56 -1.96 -1.37 -9.70
CA LEU A 56 -1.63 -0.63 -10.92
C LEU A 56 -0.17 -0.83 -11.36
N LEU A 57 0.77 -0.71 -10.44
CA LEU A 57 2.19 -0.95 -10.76
C LEU A 57 2.42 -2.37 -11.28
N ALA A 58 1.79 -3.37 -10.66
CA ALA A 58 1.89 -4.75 -11.15
C ALA A 58 1.36 -4.92 -12.58
N LEU A 59 0.25 -4.24 -12.92
CA LEU A 59 -0.28 -4.24 -14.28
C LEU A 59 0.63 -3.52 -15.27
N GLN A 60 1.21 -2.39 -14.91
CA GLN A 60 2.16 -1.64 -15.74
C GLN A 60 3.41 -2.48 -16.03
N HIS A 61 3.96 -3.16 -15.02
CA HIS A 61 5.08 -4.08 -15.20
C HIS A 61 4.72 -5.27 -16.11
N ALA A 62 3.54 -5.86 -15.92
CA ALA A 62 3.08 -6.96 -16.76
C ALA A 62 2.88 -6.53 -18.22
N ALA A 63 2.32 -5.34 -18.44
CA ALA A 63 2.12 -4.79 -19.78
C ALA A 63 3.47 -4.49 -20.47
N TYR A 64 4.44 -3.97 -19.74
CA TYR A 64 5.77 -3.71 -20.28
C TYR A 64 6.51 -5.01 -20.61
N TYR A 65 6.47 -6.00 -19.72
CA TYR A 65 7.05 -7.32 -19.96
C TYR A 65 6.47 -8.02 -21.20
N ALA A 66 5.20 -7.80 -21.48
CA ALA A 66 4.57 -8.31 -22.70
C ALA A 66 5.13 -7.71 -23.99
N GLN A 67 5.73 -6.50 -23.93
CA GLN A 67 6.38 -5.83 -25.05
C GLN A 67 7.88 -6.16 -25.12
N ASP A 68 8.54 -6.22 -23.98
CA ASP A 68 9.98 -6.54 -23.87
C ASP A 68 10.23 -7.49 -22.70
N ALA A 69 10.31 -8.78 -23.00
CA ALA A 69 10.54 -9.84 -22.03
C ALA A 69 11.94 -9.82 -21.37
N LYS A 70 12.82 -8.91 -21.77
CA LYS A 70 14.12 -8.73 -21.10
C LYS A 70 14.00 -8.01 -19.77
N ILE A 71 12.91 -7.26 -19.56
CA ILE A 71 12.67 -6.50 -18.33
C ILE A 71 11.60 -7.21 -17.52
N GLU A 72 12.05 -8.04 -16.60
CA GLU A 72 11.16 -8.79 -15.73
C GLU A 72 10.36 -7.89 -14.76
N PRO A 73 9.10 -8.24 -14.46
CA PRO A 73 8.33 -7.54 -13.46
C PRO A 73 9.01 -7.59 -12.09
N TYR A 74 9.02 -6.47 -11.39
CA TYR A 74 9.50 -6.44 -10.02
C TYR A 74 8.64 -7.29 -9.09
N PRO A 75 9.24 -7.91 -8.07
CA PRO A 75 8.49 -8.64 -7.06
C PRO A 75 7.60 -7.68 -6.23
N LEU A 76 6.55 -8.21 -5.63
CA LEU A 76 5.52 -7.40 -4.98
C LEU A 76 6.03 -6.53 -3.82
N ASP A 77 7.04 -6.98 -3.08
CA ASP A 77 7.64 -6.21 -2.00
C ASP A 77 8.31 -4.94 -2.52
N ILE A 78 8.99 -5.00 -3.67
CA ILE A 78 9.57 -3.82 -4.33
C ILE A 78 8.47 -2.88 -4.84
N LEU A 79 7.40 -3.41 -5.45
CA LEU A 79 6.26 -2.59 -5.88
C LEU A 79 5.56 -1.94 -4.67
N VAL A 80 5.47 -2.64 -3.55
CA VAL A 80 4.96 -2.07 -2.29
C VAL A 80 5.85 -0.92 -1.83
N SER A 81 7.18 -1.07 -1.85
CA SER A 81 8.09 0.01 -1.44
C SER A 81 7.95 1.27 -2.30
N GLN A 82 7.75 1.12 -3.61
CA GLN A 82 7.47 2.23 -4.52
C GLN A 82 6.17 2.96 -4.13
N THR A 83 5.11 2.21 -3.81
CA THR A 83 3.82 2.81 -3.41
C THR A 83 3.88 3.45 -2.03
N VAL A 84 4.67 2.93 -1.11
CA VAL A 84 4.91 3.57 0.20
C VAL A 84 5.56 4.94 -0.01
N GLY A 85 6.60 5.01 -0.83
CA GLY A 85 7.26 6.28 -1.16
C GLY A 85 6.32 7.26 -1.85
N MET A 86 5.56 6.81 -2.85
CA MET A 86 4.62 7.65 -3.60
C MET A 86 3.53 8.23 -2.70
N ILE A 87 2.86 7.40 -1.92
CA ILE A 87 1.76 7.85 -1.04
C ILE A 87 2.30 8.73 0.08
N GLY A 88 3.41 8.34 0.69
CA GLY A 88 4.08 9.12 1.72
C GLY A 88 4.50 10.49 1.22
N TYR A 89 5.09 10.58 0.02
CA TYR A 89 5.44 11.84 -0.64
C TYR A 89 4.23 12.75 -0.81
N MET A 90 3.11 12.23 -1.32
CA MET A 90 1.90 13.01 -1.55
C MET A 90 1.28 13.49 -0.23
N LEU A 91 1.21 12.64 0.80
CA LEU A 91 0.72 13.01 2.13
C LEU A 91 1.61 14.06 2.79
N GLN A 92 2.93 13.87 2.73
CA GLN A 92 3.89 14.82 3.29
C GLN A 92 3.78 16.19 2.60
N ASN A 93 3.65 16.22 1.28
CA ASN A 93 3.48 17.46 0.51
C ASN A 93 2.23 18.23 0.94
N GLU A 94 1.08 17.55 1.01
CA GLU A 94 -0.19 18.19 1.42
C GLU A 94 -0.14 18.66 2.87
N LEU A 95 0.40 17.86 3.79
CA LEU A 95 0.51 18.26 5.20
C LEU A 95 1.48 19.43 5.39
N THR A 96 2.61 19.44 4.69
CA THR A 96 3.56 20.57 4.74
C THR A 96 2.91 21.87 4.27
N ASN A 97 2.02 21.81 3.26
CA ASN A 97 1.30 22.98 2.78
C ASN A 97 0.20 23.45 3.75
N LEU A 98 -0.43 22.52 4.47
CA LEU A 98 -1.55 22.82 5.37
C LEU A 98 -1.10 23.25 6.78
N ILE A 99 -0.02 22.68 7.26
CA ILE A 99 0.52 22.89 8.61
C ILE A 99 2.04 22.99 8.58
N PRO A 100 2.60 24.04 7.93
CA PRO A 100 4.04 24.17 7.70
C PRO A 100 4.87 24.25 9.00
N GLU A 101 4.25 24.63 10.10
CA GLU A 101 4.86 24.66 11.44
C GLU A 101 5.06 23.28 12.05
N HIS A 102 4.47 22.24 11.47
CA HIS A 102 4.58 20.85 11.93
C HIS A 102 5.24 19.97 10.85
N PRO A 103 6.58 19.85 10.86
CA PRO A 103 7.29 19.08 9.84
C PRO A 103 6.83 17.63 9.83
N THR A 104 6.51 17.15 8.62
CA THR A 104 6.09 15.77 8.39
C THR A 104 7.20 15.00 7.68
N GLN A 105 7.49 13.79 8.12
CA GLN A 105 8.49 12.92 7.52
C GLN A 105 7.89 11.59 7.10
N THR A 106 8.22 11.14 5.90
CA THR A 106 7.83 9.81 5.41
C THR A 106 8.93 8.81 5.71
N LEU A 107 8.57 7.73 6.38
CA LEU A 107 9.48 6.62 6.66
C LEU A 107 9.08 5.39 5.84
N VAL A 108 10.05 4.82 5.14
CA VAL A 108 9.90 3.52 4.52
C VAL A 108 10.24 2.46 5.56
N THR A 109 9.28 1.60 5.86
CA THR A 109 9.44 0.51 6.82
C THR A 109 9.22 -0.83 6.14
N GLN A 110 9.75 -1.91 6.73
CA GLN A 110 9.55 -3.28 6.27
C GLN A 110 8.91 -4.09 7.38
N VAL A 111 7.97 -4.95 7.00
CA VAL A 111 7.33 -5.89 7.93
C VAL A 111 8.20 -7.13 8.06
N ILE A 112 8.51 -7.50 9.29
CA ILE A 112 9.24 -8.73 9.61
C ILE A 112 8.22 -9.85 9.80
N VAL A 113 8.46 -10.99 9.16
CA VAL A 113 7.63 -12.19 9.27
C VAL A 113 8.51 -13.41 9.59
N ASP A 114 7.93 -14.45 10.17
CA ASP A 114 8.61 -15.72 10.34
C ASP A 114 8.68 -16.45 8.98
N LYS A 115 9.88 -16.78 8.51
CA LYS A 115 10.08 -17.52 7.25
C LYS A 115 9.43 -18.92 7.24
N HIS A 116 9.11 -19.46 8.40
CA HIS A 116 8.43 -20.74 8.58
C HIS A 116 6.91 -20.62 8.79
N ASP A 117 6.35 -19.40 8.67
CA ASP A 117 4.91 -19.20 8.80
C ASP A 117 4.17 -20.08 7.77
N PRO A 118 3.20 -20.91 8.23
CA PRO A 118 2.43 -21.78 7.33
C PRO A 118 1.63 -21.02 6.26
N ALA A 119 1.41 -19.73 6.41
CA ALA A 119 0.77 -18.89 5.40
C ALA A 119 1.55 -18.87 4.06
N PHE A 120 2.86 -19.12 4.07
CA PHE A 120 3.64 -19.21 2.82
C PHE A 120 3.22 -20.39 1.94
N THR A 121 2.69 -21.45 2.52
CA THR A 121 2.18 -22.62 1.78
C THR A 121 0.67 -22.59 1.56
N LYS A 122 -0.04 -21.61 2.16
CA LYS A 122 -1.49 -21.47 2.08
C LYS A 122 -1.87 -20.02 1.74
N PRO A 123 -1.68 -19.58 0.48
CA PRO A 123 -2.03 -18.23 0.05
C PRO A 123 -3.51 -17.92 0.35
N SER A 124 -3.76 -16.79 1.00
CA SER A 124 -5.10 -16.42 1.48
C SER A 124 -5.47 -14.96 1.25
N LYS A 125 -4.53 -14.12 0.79
CA LYS A 125 -4.79 -12.70 0.56
C LYS A 125 -5.06 -12.44 -0.91
N PRO A 126 -6.30 -12.05 -1.29
CA PRO A 126 -6.60 -11.68 -2.67
C PRO A 126 -5.94 -10.35 -3.04
N ILE A 127 -5.27 -10.31 -4.19
CA ILE A 127 -4.58 -9.13 -4.71
C ILE A 127 -4.85 -8.93 -6.20
N GLY A 128 -4.52 -7.72 -6.67
CA GLY A 128 -4.55 -7.38 -8.10
C GLY A 128 -5.97 -7.18 -8.63
N GLN A 129 -6.12 -7.33 -9.93
CA GLN A 129 -7.39 -7.18 -10.62
C GLN A 129 -8.32 -8.37 -10.38
N VAL A 130 -9.59 -8.16 -10.71
CA VAL A 130 -10.61 -9.21 -10.70
C VAL A 130 -10.65 -9.92 -12.05
N TYR A 131 -10.95 -11.20 -12.03
CA TYR A 131 -11.08 -12.07 -13.21
C TYR A 131 -12.40 -12.81 -13.18
N SER A 132 -12.90 -13.20 -14.34
CA SER A 132 -13.92 -14.26 -14.43
C SER A 132 -13.32 -15.59 -13.97
N GLN A 133 -14.15 -16.57 -13.65
CA GLN A 133 -13.68 -17.90 -13.25
C GLN A 133 -12.77 -18.52 -14.32
N ALA A 134 -13.19 -18.51 -15.57
CA ALA A 134 -12.43 -19.10 -16.67
C ALA A 134 -11.05 -18.44 -16.88
N GLU A 135 -10.98 -17.11 -16.77
CA GLU A 135 -9.71 -16.39 -16.85
C GLU A 135 -8.79 -16.72 -15.67
N ALA A 136 -9.34 -16.79 -14.46
CA ALA A 136 -8.58 -17.12 -13.26
C ALA A 136 -7.99 -18.53 -13.33
N GLU A 137 -8.78 -19.52 -13.77
CA GLU A 137 -8.33 -20.90 -13.97
C GLU A 137 -7.22 -20.99 -15.02
N LYS A 138 -7.38 -20.28 -16.14
CA LYS A 138 -6.33 -20.18 -17.17
C LYS A 138 -5.04 -19.60 -16.61
N LEU A 139 -5.11 -18.48 -15.91
CA LEU A 139 -3.94 -17.82 -15.30
C LEU A 139 -3.30 -18.68 -14.20
N ALA A 140 -4.10 -19.43 -13.43
CA ALA A 140 -3.59 -20.39 -12.46
C ALA A 140 -2.75 -21.48 -13.13
N ALA A 141 -3.24 -22.05 -14.24
CA ALA A 141 -2.54 -23.07 -14.99
C ALA A 141 -1.27 -22.55 -15.68
N GLU A 142 -1.34 -21.37 -16.31
CA GLU A 142 -0.22 -20.80 -17.08
C GLU A 142 0.90 -20.24 -16.18
N LYS A 143 0.54 -19.65 -15.03
CA LYS A 143 1.47 -18.91 -14.16
C LYS A 143 1.73 -19.57 -12.81
N GLY A 144 1.12 -20.71 -12.53
CA GLY A 144 1.23 -21.39 -11.24
C GLY A 144 0.63 -20.58 -10.07
N TRP A 145 -0.35 -19.71 -10.35
CA TRP A 145 -0.96 -18.88 -9.31
C TRP A 145 -1.98 -19.66 -8.49
N THR A 146 -2.03 -19.39 -7.21
CA THR A 146 -3.22 -19.67 -6.42
C THR A 146 -4.24 -18.59 -6.71
N VAL A 147 -5.48 -18.98 -6.98
CA VAL A 147 -6.62 -18.06 -7.19
C VAL A 147 -7.70 -18.35 -6.16
N MET A 148 -8.44 -17.31 -5.78
CA MET A 148 -9.54 -17.44 -4.83
C MET A 148 -10.71 -16.54 -5.22
N ALA A 149 -11.91 -16.94 -4.77
CA ALA A 149 -13.11 -16.14 -4.97
C ALA A 149 -13.06 -14.83 -4.17
N ASP A 150 -13.54 -13.75 -4.79
CA ASP A 150 -13.73 -12.42 -4.21
C ASP A 150 -15.09 -11.86 -4.68
N GLY A 151 -16.13 -12.16 -3.92
CA GLY A 151 -17.51 -11.92 -4.31
C GLY A 151 -17.90 -12.79 -5.50
N GLN A 152 -18.35 -12.18 -6.59
CA GLN A 152 -18.70 -12.87 -7.84
C GLN A 152 -17.51 -13.05 -8.80
N TYR A 153 -16.34 -12.56 -8.42
CA TYR A 153 -15.11 -12.60 -9.22
C TYR A 153 -14.04 -13.45 -8.54
N PHE A 154 -12.92 -13.59 -9.21
CA PHE A 154 -11.73 -14.27 -8.70
C PHE A 154 -10.53 -13.33 -8.73
N ARG A 155 -9.59 -13.54 -7.80
CA ARG A 155 -8.31 -12.84 -7.77
C ARG A 155 -7.15 -13.80 -7.53
N ARG A 156 -5.96 -13.37 -7.88
CA ARG A 156 -4.74 -14.02 -7.41
C ARG A 156 -4.69 -13.97 -5.89
N ALA A 157 -4.41 -15.10 -5.26
CA ALA A 157 -4.12 -15.17 -3.84
C ALA A 157 -2.60 -15.26 -3.61
N VAL A 158 -2.12 -14.52 -2.61
CA VAL A 158 -0.72 -14.56 -2.18
C VAL A 158 -0.63 -14.92 -0.69
N PRO A 159 0.54 -15.41 -0.23
CA PRO A 159 0.80 -15.59 1.19
C PRO A 159 0.58 -14.29 1.99
N SER A 160 0.03 -14.45 3.19
CA SER A 160 -0.16 -13.33 4.13
C SER A 160 0.31 -13.76 5.52
N PRO A 161 1.63 -13.93 5.73
CA PRO A 161 2.19 -14.35 7.01
C PRO A 161 1.93 -13.29 8.09
N LYS A 162 1.87 -13.75 9.34
CA LYS A 162 1.62 -12.88 10.48
C LYS A 162 2.83 -11.96 10.72
N PRO A 163 2.65 -10.64 10.82
CA PRO A 163 3.71 -9.74 11.22
C PRO A 163 4.24 -10.06 12.62
N VAL A 164 5.56 -10.13 12.77
CA VAL A 164 6.24 -10.31 14.05
C VAL A 164 7.03 -9.07 14.48
N GLY A 165 7.20 -8.12 13.58
CA GLY A 165 7.89 -6.85 13.84
C GLY A 165 7.89 -5.94 12.64
N VAL A 166 8.48 -4.76 12.83
CA VAL A 166 8.69 -3.76 11.78
C VAL A 166 10.11 -3.25 11.88
N THR A 167 10.83 -3.21 10.75
CA THR A 167 12.15 -2.58 10.68
C THR A 167 12.02 -1.08 10.86
N GLY A 168 13.00 -0.44 11.47
CA GLY A 168 13.00 1.00 11.67
C GLY A 168 12.08 1.51 12.80
N ILE A 169 11.47 0.62 13.59
CA ILE A 169 10.58 1.02 14.70
C ILE A 169 11.30 1.92 15.73
N GLU A 170 12.59 1.73 15.92
CA GLU A 170 13.39 2.58 16.82
C GLU A 170 13.56 4.00 16.26
N ALA A 171 13.62 4.17 14.94
CA ALA A 171 13.63 5.49 14.32
C ALA A 171 12.27 6.21 14.54
N VAL A 172 11.15 5.47 14.39
CA VAL A 172 9.81 6.01 14.71
C VAL A 172 9.73 6.46 16.17
N LYS A 173 10.21 5.63 17.10
CA LYS A 173 10.23 5.98 18.53
C LYS A 173 11.11 7.20 18.82
N ALA A 174 12.28 7.29 18.18
CA ALA A 174 13.19 8.42 18.36
C ALA A 174 12.58 9.72 17.85
N LEU A 175 11.90 9.71 16.70
CA LEU A 175 11.19 10.88 16.19
C LEU A 175 10.06 11.31 17.12
N LEU A 176 9.26 10.37 17.62
CA LEU A 176 8.19 10.66 18.58
C LEU A 176 8.69 11.14 19.95
N ALA A 177 9.94 10.86 20.31
CA ALA A 177 10.54 11.35 21.52
C ALA A 177 11.10 12.79 21.39
N GLN A 178 11.31 13.27 20.16
CA GLN A 178 11.80 14.61 19.87
C GLN A 178 10.68 15.64 19.69
N ASP A 179 9.45 15.17 19.44
CA ASP A 179 8.28 16.04 19.29
C ASP A 179 7.81 16.50 20.69
N GLN A 180 8.33 17.67 21.12
CA GLN A 180 7.96 18.35 22.38
C GLN A 180 6.96 19.47 22.13
#